data_eac736c512cddabc4a248e2cad86fc27
#
_entry.id   eac736c512cddabc4a248e2cad86fc27
#
_cell.length_a   1.000
_cell.length_b   1.000
_cell.length_c   1.000
_cell.angle_alpha   90.00
_cell.angle_beta   90.00
_cell.angle_gamma   90.00
#
_symmetry.space_group_name_H-M   'P 1'
#
loop_
_entity.id
_entity.type
_entity.pdbx_description
1 polymer ?
#
loop_
_entity_poly.entity_id
_entity_poly.type
_entity_poly.pdbx_seq_one_letter_code
_entity_poly.pdbx_strand_id
1 'polypeptide(L)'
;AFEACIDAFLDPRPPVTFGGRIASQGLVRAMIDISDGLAVDLERMCLASGVGARLDAEMLVADTVLIDVAAGLDIDPIKLVLGGGEDYELLCSVANEKAQTFRALAAEEGVEVRAIGRFVAADEGVTFVRAGEVETISRDGWDHFA
;
A
#
# COMPACT_ATOMS: atom_id res chain seq x y z
N ALA A 1 -17.01 13.71 -1.51
CA ALA A 1 -15.87 12.98 -0.92
C ALA A 1 -16.35 11.77 -0.09
N PHE A 2 -17.11 11.96 1.00
CA PHE A 2 -17.54 10.87 1.88
C PHE A 2 -18.33 9.75 1.19
N GLU A 3 -19.24 10.05 0.26
CA GLU A 3 -19.98 9.03 -0.49
C GLU A 3 -19.05 8.11 -1.29
N ALA A 4 -18.03 8.66 -1.94
CA ALA A 4 -17.07 7.86 -2.70
C ALA A 4 -16.26 6.90 -1.82
N CYS A 5 -15.89 7.32 -0.61
CA CYS A 5 -15.22 6.44 0.36
C CYS A 5 -16.16 5.34 0.88
N ILE A 6 -17.43 5.68 1.13
CA ILE A 6 -18.44 4.70 1.54
C ILE A 6 -18.67 3.67 0.44
N ASP A 7 -18.81 4.10 -0.81
CA ASP A 7 -18.99 3.21 -1.96
C ASP A 7 -17.80 2.27 -2.15
N ALA A 8 -16.57 2.79 -2.03
CA ALA A 8 -15.35 1.98 -2.13
C ALA A 8 -15.25 0.94 -1.00
N PHE A 9 -15.65 1.30 0.21
CA PHE A 9 -15.67 0.37 1.36
C PHE A 9 -16.76 -0.71 1.21
N LEU A 10 -17.94 -0.36 0.72
CA LEU A 10 -19.07 -1.30 0.59
C LEU A 10 -18.96 -2.24 -0.63
N ASP A 11 -18.25 -1.82 -1.69
CA ASP A 11 -18.07 -2.59 -2.92
C ASP A 11 -16.59 -2.57 -3.37
N PRO A 12 -15.68 -3.15 -2.59
CA PRO A 12 -14.26 -3.20 -2.95
C PRO A 12 -14.07 -4.01 -4.24
N ARG A 13 -13.18 -3.54 -5.13
CA ARG A 13 -12.94 -4.14 -6.45
C ARG A 13 -11.50 -4.61 -6.58
N PRO A 14 -11.16 -5.76 -5.96
CA PRO A 14 -9.79 -6.27 -5.99
C PRO A 14 -9.34 -6.54 -7.43
N PRO A 15 -8.13 -6.15 -7.82
CA PRO A 15 -7.61 -6.31 -9.18
C PRO A 15 -7.12 -7.76 -9.45
N VAL A 16 -8.02 -8.75 -9.28
CA VAL A 16 -7.69 -10.20 -9.33
C VAL A 16 -7.06 -10.60 -10.67
N THR A 17 -7.65 -10.15 -11.78
CA THR A 17 -7.14 -10.48 -13.13
C THR A 17 -5.74 -9.91 -13.33
N PHE A 18 -5.52 -8.66 -12.94
CA PHE A 18 -4.21 -8.01 -13.00
C PHE A 18 -3.18 -8.76 -12.14
N GLY A 19 -3.55 -9.11 -10.89
CA GLY A 19 -2.71 -9.90 -10.00
C GLY A 19 -2.25 -11.21 -10.65
N GLY A 20 -3.16 -11.95 -11.26
CA GLY A 20 -2.85 -13.18 -11.99
C GLY A 20 -1.88 -12.96 -13.16
N ARG A 21 -2.07 -11.87 -13.92
CA ARG A 21 -1.18 -11.53 -15.07
C ARG A 21 0.22 -11.14 -14.63
N ILE A 22 0.37 -10.26 -13.66
CA ILE A 22 1.70 -9.84 -13.17
C ILE A 22 2.48 -10.99 -12.56
N ALA A 23 1.79 -11.91 -11.87
CA ALA A 23 2.38 -13.12 -11.31
C ALA A 23 2.84 -14.08 -12.41
N SER A 24 1.98 -14.39 -13.39
CA SER A 24 2.29 -15.31 -14.49
C SER A 24 3.44 -14.83 -15.38
N GLN A 25 3.59 -13.51 -15.55
CA GLN A 25 4.70 -12.90 -16.28
C GLN A 25 5.97 -12.71 -15.42
N GLY A 26 5.93 -13.09 -14.15
CA GLY A 26 7.04 -12.96 -13.23
C GLY A 26 7.45 -11.50 -13.01
N LEU A 27 6.52 -10.55 -13.07
CA LEU A 27 6.79 -9.12 -12.89
C LEU A 27 6.96 -8.74 -11.42
N VAL A 28 6.45 -9.55 -10.51
CA VAL A 28 6.54 -9.34 -9.06
C VAL A 28 7.40 -10.39 -8.40
N ARG A 29 8.07 -10.04 -7.30
CA ARG A 29 8.84 -10.96 -6.44
C ARG A 29 8.01 -11.47 -5.27
N ALA A 30 7.14 -10.62 -4.75
CA ALA A 30 6.16 -10.92 -3.71
C ALA A 30 4.93 -10.07 -3.92
N MET A 31 3.77 -10.56 -3.48
CA MET A 31 2.50 -9.86 -3.57
C MET A 31 1.61 -10.31 -2.42
N ILE A 32 0.89 -9.38 -1.83
CA ILE A 32 -0.12 -9.63 -0.79
C ILE A 32 -1.28 -8.66 -1.02
N ASP A 33 -2.49 -9.04 -0.65
CA ASP A 33 -3.61 -8.12 -0.55
C ASP A 33 -3.52 -7.26 0.73
N ILE A 34 -4.14 -6.09 0.69
CA ILE A 34 -4.25 -5.20 1.85
C ILE A 34 -5.62 -5.46 2.47
N SER A 35 -5.64 -6.29 3.52
CA SER A 35 -6.87 -6.68 4.24
C SER A 35 -6.91 -6.16 5.67
N ASP A 36 -5.78 -6.16 6.38
CA ASP A 36 -5.69 -5.70 7.76
C ASP A 36 -5.09 -4.28 7.89
N GLY A 37 -4.75 -3.69 6.76
CA GLY A 37 -4.15 -2.37 6.63
C GLY A 37 -2.72 -2.42 6.11
N LEU A 38 -2.34 -1.38 5.35
CA LEU A 38 -1.06 -1.33 4.65
C LEU A 38 0.13 -1.56 5.59
N ALA A 39 0.12 -1.00 6.79
CA ALA A 39 1.23 -1.15 7.74
C ALA A 39 1.43 -2.60 8.17
N VAL A 40 0.34 -3.29 8.52
CA VAL A 40 0.35 -4.68 9.01
C VAL A 40 0.74 -5.63 7.88
N ASP A 41 0.13 -5.50 6.70
CA ASP A 41 0.36 -6.40 5.59
C ASP A 41 1.75 -6.20 4.97
N LEU A 42 2.26 -4.95 4.95
CA LEU A 42 3.66 -4.69 4.59
C LEU A 42 4.64 -5.32 5.58
N GLU A 43 4.38 -5.22 6.90
CA GLU A 43 5.23 -5.87 7.91
C GLU A 43 5.25 -7.38 7.72
N ARG A 44 4.10 -8.01 7.46
CA ARG A 44 4.00 -9.46 7.15
C ARG A 44 4.83 -9.83 5.92
N MET A 45 4.72 -9.04 4.84
CA MET A 45 5.53 -9.24 3.64
C MET A 45 7.03 -9.11 3.93
N CYS A 46 7.43 -8.10 4.71
CA CYS A 46 8.82 -7.87 5.10
C CYS A 46 9.37 -9.02 5.94
N LEU A 47 8.64 -9.46 6.97
CA LEU A 47 9.02 -10.58 7.82
C LEU A 47 9.19 -11.88 7.03
N ALA A 48 8.23 -12.20 6.17
CA ALA A 48 8.28 -13.39 5.34
C ALA A 48 9.45 -13.37 4.32
N SER A 49 9.89 -12.18 3.93
CA SER A 49 10.96 -11.98 2.94
C SER A 49 12.33 -11.68 3.55
N GLY A 50 12.43 -11.51 4.88
CA GLY A 50 13.67 -11.18 5.57
C GLY A 50 14.23 -9.80 5.20
N VAL A 51 13.36 -8.81 4.99
CA VAL A 51 13.70 -7.43 4.61
C VAL A 51 12.98 -6.41 5.49
N GLY A 52 13.40 -5.15 5.42
CA GLY A 52 12.65 -4.00 5.89
C GLY A 52 12.01 -3.23 4.73
N ALA A 53 11.26 -2.18 5.04
CA ALA A 53 10.67 -1.29 4.06
C ALA A 53 10.73 0.17 4.49
N ARG A 54 10.91 1.07 3.52
CA ARG A 54 10.84 2.51 3.73
C ARG A 54 9.82 3.09 2.76
N LEU A 55 8.71 3.56 3.31
CA LEU A 55 7.64 4.21 2.57
C LEU A 55 7.91 5.72 2.43
N ASP A 56 7.30 6.32 1.44
CA ASP A 56 7.30 7.77 1.20
C ASP A 56 5.88 8.31 1.52
N ALA A 57 5.78 9.13 2.56
CA ALA A 57 4.49 9.67 3.03
C ALA A 57 3.77 10.48 1.95
N GLU A 58 4.53 11.23 1.13
CA GLU A 58 3.96 12.07 0.07
C GLU A 58 3.39 11.22 -1.07
N MET A 59 3.98 10.04 -1.30
CA MET A 59 3.49 9.09 -2.31
C MET A 59 2.29 8.26 -1.80
N LEU A 60 2.16 8.10 -0.48
CA LEU A 60 1.01 7.40 0.13
C LEU A 60 -0.26 8.24 0.05
N VAL A 61 -0.19 9.54 0.28
CA VAL A 61 -1.34 10.44 0.38
C VAL A 61 -1.44 11.30 -0.88
N ALA A 62 -1.69 10.67 -2.03
CA ALA A 62 -1.87 11.39 -3.29
C ALA A 62 -3.35 11.55 -3.68
N ASP A 63 -4.30 10.91 -2.98
CA ASP A 63 -5.72 11.02 -3.26
C ASP A 63 -6.34 12.24 -2.54
N THR A 64 -6.89 13.16 -3.33
CA THR A 64 -7.53 14.38 -2.80
C THR A 64 -8.80 14.07 -2.01
N VAL A 65 -9.53 13.01 -2.35
CA VAL A 65 -10.73 12.58 -1.62
C VAL A 65 -10.36 12.15 -0.21
N LEU A 66 -9.28 11.39 -0.07
CA LEU A 66 -8.77 10.96 1.23
C LEU A 66 -8.31 12.15 2.09
N ILE A 67 -7.62 13.12 1.48
CA ILE A 67 -7.18 14.35 2.16
C ILE A 67 -8.39 15.13 2.69
N ASP A 68 -9.43 15.30 1.88
CA ASP A 68 -10.65 16.02 2.26
C ASP A 68 -11.38 15.32 3.40
N VAL A 69 -11.47 13.98 3.37
CA VAL A 69 -12.09 13.18 4.43
C VAL A 69 -11.28 13.27 5.72
N ALA A 70 -9.96 13.12 5.64
CA ALA A 70 -9.06 13.23 6.79
C ALA A 70 -9.17 14.60 7.45
N ALA A 71 -9.20 15.67 6.67
CA ALA A 71 -9.39 17.03 7.16
C ALA A 71 -10.75 17.22 7.85
N GLY A 72 -11.82 16.64 7.29
CA GLY A 72 -13.17 16.69 7.87
C GLY A 72 -13.31 15.94 9.19
N LEU A 73 -12.43 14.94 9.42
CA LEU A 73 -12.41 14.13 10.64
C LEU A 73 -11.35 14.59 11.66
N ASP A 74 -10.53 15.58 11.32
CA ASP A 74 -9.37 16.02 12.11
C ASP A 74 -8.37 14.86 12.38
N ILE A 75 -8.13 14.03 11.36
CA ILE A 75 -7.22 12.89 11.40
C ILE A 75 -6.07 13.12 10.43
N ASP A 76 -4.86 12.67 10.81
CA ASP A 76 -3.73 12.63 9.88
C ASP A 76 -4.03 11.65 8.73
N PRO A 77 -4.03 12.07 7.45
CA PRO A 77 -4.33 11.20 6.32
C PRO A 77 -3.39 9.99 6.22
N ILE A 78 -2.15 10.10 6.69
CA ILE A 78 -1.21 8.96 6.74
C ILE A 78 -1.74 7.86 7.66
N LYS A 79 -2.36 8.20 8.79
CA LYS A 79 -2.95 7.21 9.69
C LYS A 79 -4.09 6.45 9.03
N LEU A 80 -4.90 7.11 8.21
CA LEU A 80 -5.97 6.44 7.46
C LEU A 80 -5.40 5.46 6.45
N VAL A 81 -4.36 5.86 5.69
CA VAL A 81 -3.72 4.97 4.69
C VAL A 81 -3.02 3.79 5.33
N LEU A 82 -2.30 4.01 6.43
CA LEU A 82 -1.51 2.95 7.06
C LEU A 82 -2.36 1.96 7.85
N GLY A 83 -3.43 2.44 8.51
CA GLY A 83 -4.26 1.66 9.41
C GLY A 83 -5.62 1.22 8.84
N GLY A 84 -6.03 1.76 7.70
CA GLY A 84 -7.25 1.36 7.01
C GLY A 84 -7.12 -0.07 6.48
N GLY A 85 -8.06 -0.94 6.81
CA GLY A 85 -8.15 -2.30 6.28
C GLY A 85 -9.33 -2.47 5.32
N GLU A 86 -9.49 -3.68 4.79
CA GLU A 86 -10.56 -4.08 3.87
C GLU A 86 -10.50 -3.39 2.49
N ASP A 87 -9.32 -2.88 2.10
CA ASP A 87 -9.10 -2.26 0.79
C ASP A 87 -9.06 -3.31 -0.33
N TYR A 88 -8.55 -4.50 -0.04
CA TYR A 88 -8.33 -5.61 -0.99
C TYR A 88 -7.54 -5.21 -2.24
N GLU A 89 -6.74 -4.15 -2.13
CA GLU A 89 -5.76 -3.76 -3.13
C GLU A 89 -4.51 -4.64 -3.07
N LEU A 90 -3.66 -4.61 -4.10
CA LEU A 90 -2.46 -5.42 -4.15
C LEU A 90 -1.21 -4.63 -3.79
N LEU A 91 -0.55 -5.04 -2.72
CA LEU A 91 0.80 -4.61 -2.40
C LEU A 91 1.82 -5.51 -3.11
N CYS A 92 2.64 -4.92 -3.98
CA CYS A 92 3.54 -5.65 -4.86
C CYS A 92 5.01 -5.26 -4.66
N SER A 93 5.89 -6.24 -4.59
CA SER A 93 7.35 -6.06 -4.69
C SER A 93 7.78 -6.23 -6.15
N VAL A 94 8.21 -5.14 -6.77
CA VAL A 94 8.63 -5.11 -8.17
C VAL A 94 10.11 -4.75 -8.26
N ALA A 95 10.90 -5.55 -8.99
CA ALA A 95 12.30 -5.24 -9.25
C ALA A 95 12.43 -4.02 -10.16
N ASN A 96 13.44 -3.16 -9.92
CA ASN A 96 13.60 -1.92 -10.66
C ASN A 96 13.65 -2.13 -12.19
N GLU A 97 14.31 -3.19 -12.63
CA GLU A 97 14.42 -3.56 -14.04
C GLU A 97 13.08 -3.96 -14.68
N LYS A 98 12.10 -4.33 -13.87
CA LYS A 98 10.74 -4.71 -14.32
C LYS A 98 9.70 -3.61 -14.14
N ALA A 99 10.04 -2.52 -13.45
CA ALA A 99 9.10 -1.47 -13.08
C ALA A 99 8.41 -0.82 -14.29
N GLN A 100 9.14 -0.62 -15.39
CA GLN A 100 8.57 -0.04 -16.61
C GLN A 100 7.55 -1.00 -17.26
N THR A 101 7.88 -2.28 -17.38
CA THR A 101 6.99 -3.30 -17.95
C THR A 101 5.74 -3.47 -17.08
N PHE A 102 5.91 -3.46 -15.74
CA PHE A 102 4.81 -3.52 -14.78
C PHE A 102 3.83 -2.35 -14.97
N ARG A 103 4.34 -1.12 -15.06
CA ARG A 103 3.51 0.08 -15.28
C ARG A 103 2.82 0.07 -16.65
N ALA A 104 3.50 -0.40 -17.69
CA ALA A 104 2.91 -0.50 -19.02
C ALA A 104 1.72 -1.47 -19.04
N LEU A 105 1.86 -2.63 -18.39
CA LEU A 105 0.77 -3.60 -18.26
C LEU A 105 -0.40 -3.05 -17.43
N ALA A 106 -0.12 -2.35 -16.35
CA ALA A 106 -1.15 -1.71 -15.53
C ALA A 106 -1.96 -0.69 -16.33
N ALA A 107 -1.27 0.16 -17.12
CA ALA A 107 -1.92 1.13 -17.98
C ALA A 107 -2.75 0.48 -19.08
N GLU A 108 -2.28 -0.63 -19.68
CA GLU A 108 -3.02 -1.43 -20.68
C GLU A 108 -4.33 -1.98 -20.10
N GLU A 109 -4.33 -2.38 -18.83
CA GLU A 109 -5.51 -2.93 -18.14
C GLU A 109 -6.37 -1.87 -17.42
N GLY A 110 -5.96 -0.60 -17.47
CA GLY A 110 -6.66 0.47 -16.78
C GLY A 110 -6.56 0.38 -15.25
N VAL A 111 -5.51 -0.28 -14.72
CA VAL A 111 -5.23 -0.38 -13.30
C VAL A 111 -4.28 0.73 -12.88
N GLU A 112 -4.69 1.54 -11.91
CA GLU A 112 -3.80 2.55 -11.32
C GLU A 112 -2.77 1.85 -10.43
N VAL A 113 -1.49 2.21 -10.59
CA VAL A 113 -0.39 1.69 -9.77
C VAL A 113 0.50 2.82 -9.30
N ARG A 114 0.91 2.74 -8.04
CA ARG A 114 1.73 3.76 -7.39
C ARG A 114 2.95 3.14 -6.73
N ALA A 115 4.12 3.76 -6.95
CA ALA A 115 5.32 3.39 -6.21
C ALA A 115 5.33 4.15 -4.88
N ILE A 116 5.09 3.45 -3.79
CA ILE A 116 4.93 4.04 -2.45
C ILE A 116 6.19 3.96 -1.58
N GLY A 117 7.26 3.31 -2.07
CA GLY A 117 8.49 3.17 -1.30
C GLY A 117 9.42 2.12 -1.88
N ARG A 118 10.33 1.64 -1.04
CA ARG A 118 11.33 0.62 -1.39
C ARG A 118 11.60 -0.33 -0.23
N PHE A 119 12.04 -1.54 -0.56
CA PHE A 119 12.58 -2.46 0.44
C PHE A 119 14.02 -2.06 0.82
N VAL A 120 14.36 -2.31 2.08
CA VAL A 120 15.64 -2.00 2.70
C VAL A 120 16.15 -3.21 3.48
N ALA A 121 17.29 -3.10 4.15
CA ALA A 121 17.79 -4.18 5.00
C ALA A 121 16.84 -4.44 6.18
N ALA A 122 16.79 -5.69 6.66
CA ALA A 122 15.82 -6.11 7.69
C ALA A 122 15.99 -5.35 9.02
N ASP A 123 17.20 -4.96 9.35
CA ASP A 123 17.55 -4.22 10.57
C ASP A 123 17.06 -2.76 10.57
N GLU A 124 16.70 -2.21 9.39
CA GLU A 124 16.07 -0.90 9.28
C GLU A 124 14.57 -0.93 9.65
N GLY A 125 13.96 -2.12 9.70
CA GLY A 125 12.54 -2.29 10.01
C GLY A 125 11.61 -1.70 8.95
N VAL A 126 10.35 -1.41 9.36
CA VAL A 126 9.36 -0.74 8.51
C VAL A 126 9.19 0.71 8.98
N THR A 127 9.51 1.64 8.11
CA THR A 127 9.54 3.08 8.40
C THR A 127 8.88 3.87 7.27
N PHE A 128 8.53 5.12 7.52
CA PHE A 128 8.15 6.06 6.46
C PHE A 128 8.91 7.38 6.59
N VAL A 129 9.08 8.06 5.47
CA VAL A 129 9.72 9.37 5.41
C VAL A 129 8.66 10.41 5.16
N ARG A 130 8.60 11.42 6.05
CA ARG A 130 7.74 12.61 5.91
C ARG A 130 8.61 13.85 6.04
N ALA A 131 8.53 14.75 5.06
CA ALA A 131 9.32 15.99 5.02
C ALA A 131 10.83 15.76 5.25
N GLY A 132 11.38 14.64 4.84
CA GLY A 132 12.79 14.25 4.99
C GLY A 132 13.15 13.62 6.33
N GLU A 133 12.23 13.53 7.28
CA GLU A 133 12.43 12.84 8.55
C GLU A 133 11.90 11.40 8.50
N VAL A 134 12.61 10.48 9.17
CA VAL A 134 12.21 9.07 9.26
C VAL A 134 11.36 8.89 10.51
N GLU A 135 10.15 8.38 10.31
CA GLU A 135 9.22 8.04 11.38
C GLU A 135 8.98 6.53 11.41
N THR A 136 8.85 5.96 12.60
CA THR A 136 8.47 4.55 12.78
C THR A 136 6.97 4.42 12.61
N ILE A 137 6.53 3.39 11.89
CA ILE A 137 5.10 3.07 11.77
C ILE A 137 4.65 2.45 13.10
N SER A 138 3.66 3.08 13.76
CA SER A 138 3.00 2.45 14.91
C SER A 138 2.11 1.30 14.42
N ARG A 139 2.08 0.21 15.20
CA ARG A 139 1.31 -1.00 14.88
C ARG A 139 -0.19 -0.84 15.19
N ASP A 140 -0.79 0.29 14.85
CA ASP A 140 -2.21 0.56 15.11
C ASP A 140 -3.13 -0.06 14.03
N GLY A 141 -2.75 -1.23 13.52
CA GLY A 141 -3.59 -2.03 12.64
C GLY A 141 -4.67 -2.80 13.40
N TRP A 142 -5.64 -3.36 12.70
CA TRP A 142 -6.68 -4.19 13.29
C TRP A 142 -6.07 -5.48 13.86
N ASP A 143 -6.28 -5.72 15.15
CA ASP A 143 -5.92 -6.98 15.81
C ASP A 143 -7.20 -7.77 16.12
N HIS A 144 -7.37 -8.93 15.44
CA HIS A 144 -8.51 -9.81 15.66
C HIS A 144 -8.53 -10.50 17.02
N PHE A 145 -7.46 -10.39 17.81
CA PHE A 145 -7.27 -11.09 19.10
C PHE A 145 -6.99 -10.15 20.28
N ALA A 146 -7.10 -8.84 20.08
CA ALA A 146 -6.92 -7.85 21.14
C ALA A 146 -8.22 -7.55 21.89
#